data_c86e43d3295f313a67d17b511ad114ab
#
_entry.id   c86e43d3295f313a67d17b511ad114ab
#
_cell.length_a   1.000
_cell.length_b   1.000
_cell.length_c   1.000
_cell.angle_alpha   90.00
_cell.angle_beta   90.00
_cell.angle_gamma   90.00
#
_symmetry.space_group_name_H-M   'P 1'
#
loop_
_entity.id
_entity.type
_entity.pdbx_description
1 polymer ?
#
loop_
_entity_poly.entity_id
_entity_poly.type
_entity_poly.pdbx_seq_one_letter_code
_entity_poly.pdbx_strand_id
1 'polypeptide(L)'
;MILKFKNRIALFNTLAVAFTTALVFLAIYSVVYKTAYNHLDDDILLEKEEVFSNLDWHRDSIIINKMPEWDEAEHSQVEVNPTFLQITNLKDGVIFRSSNLLDDQMLSNPNINQGTFYNGKINNQRVRLGQFSIGNEAGVTIGKLTIAVSQQESYTILNNLIWVLLISFPLVLLI
;
A
#
# COMPACT_ATOMS: atom_id res chain seq x y z
N MET A 1 26.62 24.08 -37.94
CA MET A 1 27.72 24.47 -37.03
C MET A 1 28.46 23.19 -36.63
N ILE A 2 29.72 22.99 -37.10
CA ILE A 2 30.49 21.77 -36.83
C ILE A 2 31.23 22.00 -35.52
N LEU A 3 30.84 21.26 -34.47
CA LEU A 3 31.52 21.30 -33.16
C LEU A 3 33.01 20.90 -33.32
N LYS A 4 33.93 21.65 -32.70
CA LYS A 4 35.34 21.30 -32.64
C LYS A 4 35.49 19.91 -31.98
N PHE A 5 36.48 19.14 -32.40
CA PHE A 5 36.74 17.76 -31.95
C PHE A 5 36.71 17.62 -30.41
N LYS A 6 37.36 18.53 -29.69
CA LYS A 6 37.35 18.60 -28.21
C LYS A 6 35.93 18.67 -27.63
N ASN A 7 35.08 19.50 -28.23
CA ASN A 7 33.69 19.67 -27.75
C ASN A 7 32.79 18.44 -28.03
N ARG A 8 33.12 17.71 -29.10
CA ARG A 8 32.41 16.43 -29.39
C ARG A 8 32.76 15.38 -28.36
N ILE A 9 34.01 15.21 -27.97
CA ILE A 9 34.41 14.26 -26.92
C ILE A 9 33.77 14.64 -25.59
N ALA A 10 33.83 15.91 -25.21
CA ALA A 10 33.17 16.39 -23.98
C ALA A 10 31.67 16.10 -23.97
N LEU A 11 30.97 16.37 -25.09
CA LEU A 11 29.54 16.09 -25.23
C LEU A 11 29.23 14.60 -25.06
N PHE A 12 30.01 13.71 -25.73
CA PHE A 12 29.80 12.27 -25.61
C PHE A 12 30.02 11.77 -24.17
N ASN A 13 31.08 12.26 -23.50
CA ASN A 13 31.33 11.90 -22.11
C ASN A 13 30.21 12.37 -21.19
N THR A 14 29.73 13.62 -21.31
CA THR A 14 28.65 14.15 -20.53
C THR A 14 27.35 13.36 -20.77
N LEU A 15 27.04 13.00 -22.03
CA LEU A 15 25.90 12.17 -22.36
C LEU A 15 25.99 10.77 -21.76
N ALA A 16 27.19 10.17 -21.80
CA ALA A 16 27.42 8.85 -21.21
C ALA A 16 27.20 8.89 -19.67
N VAL A 17 27.76 9.90 -18.99
CA VAL A 17 27.56 10.10 -17.55
C VAL A 17 26.08 10.36 -17.24
N ALA A 18 25.42 11.23 -18.00
CA ALA A 18 23.99 11.51 -17.80
C ALA A 18 23.13 10.24 -17.94
N PHE A 19 23.40 9.43 -18.96
CA PHE A 19 22.67 8.19 -19.21
C PHE A 19 22.88 7.16 -18.09
N THR A 20 24.14 6.93 -17.69
CA THR A 20 24.43 5.98 -16.60
C THR A 20 23.84 6.45 -15.26
N THR A 21 23.92 7.74 -14.95
CA THR A 21 23.31 8.30 -13.74
C THR A 21 21.80 8.14 -13.76
N ALA A 22 21.14 8.41 -14.89
CA ALA A 22 19.70 8.22 -15.03
C ALA A 22 19.27 6.76 -14.82
N LEU A 23 20.06 5.80 -15.36
CA LEU A 23 19.78 4.37 -15.13
C LEU A 23 19.93 3.97 -13.66
N VAL A 24 20.96 4.47 -12.98
CA VAL A 24 21.16 4.21 -11.53
C VAL A 24 20.02 4.80 -10.73
N PHE A 25 19.61 6.04 -11.02
CA PHE A 25 18.50 6.69 -10.31
C PHE A 25 17.16 5.97 -10.53
N LEU A 26 16.91 5.51 -11.75
CA LEU A 26 15.73 4.69 -12.05
C LEU A 26 15.74 3.38 -11.27
N ALA A 27 16.89 2.72 -11.16
CA ALA A 27 17.04 1.50 -10.39
C ALA A 27 16.78 1.75 -8.89
N ILE A 28 17.38 2.80 -8.31
CA ILE A 28 17.16 3.18 -6.90
C ILE A 28 15.68 3.45 -6.65
N TYR A 29 15.03 4.27 -7.48
CA TYR A 29 13.61 4.58 -7.34
C TYR A 29 12.75 3.32 -7.41
N SER A 30 13.04 2.42 -8.37
CA SER A 30 12.28 1.19 -8.56
C SER A 30 12.40 0.24 -7.35
N VAL A 31 13.60 0.13 -6.76
CA VAL A 31 13.82 -0.69 -5.56
C VAL A 31 13.06 -0.10 -4.38
N VAL A 32 13.19 1.21 -4.11
CA VAL A 32 12.50 1.85 -2.98
C VAL A 32 10.98 1.79 -3.15
N TYR A 33 10.48 2.02 -4.37
CA TYR A 33 9.06 1.89 -4.69
C TYR A 33 8.54 0.49 -4.36
N LYS A 34 9.22 -0.54 -4.86
CA LYS A 34 8.83 -1.94 -4.62
C LYS A 34 8.88 -2.29 -3.12
N THR A 35 9.93 -1.85 -2.41
CA THR A 35 10.06 -2.11 -0.98
C THR A 35 8.95 -1.44 -0.18
N ALA A 36 8.62 -0.17 -0.48
CA ALA A 36 7.55 0.55 0.20
C ALA A 36 6.18 -0.12 0.01
N TYR A 37 5.86 -0.58 -1.21
CA TYR A 37 4.60 -1.26 -1.46
C TYR A 37 4.56 -2.68 -0.90
N ASN A 38 5.68 -3.42 -0.91
CA ASN A 38 5.74 -4.72 -0.25
C ASN A 38 5.50 -4.58 1.26
N HIS A 39 6.05 -3.54 1.89
CA HIS A 39 5.82 -3.29 3.32
C HIS A 39 4.34 -3.07 3.63
N LEU A 40 3.64 -2.27 2.82
CA LEU A 40 2.19 -2.10 2.98
C LEU A 40 1.41 -3.41 2.79
N ASP A 41 1.83 -4.26 1.85
CA ASP A 41 1.21 -5.57 1.63
C ASP A 41 1.48 -6.51 2.82
N ASP A 42 2.69 -6.47 3.40
CA ASP A 42 3.06 -7.24 4.59
C ASP A 42 2.28 -6.77 5.84
N ASP A 43 2.10 -5.46 6.03
CA ASP A 43 1.27 -4.90 7.11
C ASP A 43 -0.17 -5.40 7.02
N ILE A 44 -0.77 -5.40 5.82
CA ILE A 44 -2.11 -5.94 5.59
C ILE A 44 -2.18 -7.43 5.93
N LEU A 45 -1.12 -8.20 5.62
CA LEU A 45 -1.08 -9.64 5.94
C LEU A 45 -0.97 -9.89 7.43
N LEU A 46 -0.18 -9.10 8.16
CA LEU A 46 -0.07 -9.19 9.62
C LEU A 46 -1.41 -8.91 10.27
N GLU A 47 -2.07 -7.83 9.87
CA GLU A 47 -3.40 -7.45 10.35
C GLU A 47 -4.46 -8.55 10.05
N LYS A 48 -4.40 -9.13 8.85
CA LYS A 48 -5.25 -10.27 8.48
C LYS A 48 -5.08 -11.45 9.44
N GLU A 49 -3.84 -11.85 9.74
CA GLU A 49 -3.56 -12.99 10.64
C GLU A 49 -4.10 -12.71 12.04
N GLU A 50 -3.97 -11.48 12.52
CA GLU A 50 -4.51 -11.07 13.80
C GLU A 50 -6.04 -11.14 13.82
N VAL A 51 -6.70 -10.54 12.83
CA VAL A 51 -8.17 -10.63 12.71
C VAL A 51 -8.60 -12.09 12.67
N PHE A 52 -7.99 -12.93 11.83
CA PHE A 52 -8.36 -14.34 11.73
C PHE A 52 -8.14 -15.14 13.02
N SER A 53 -7.13 -14.81 13.81
CA SER A 53 -6.89 -15.47 15.11
C SER A 53 -7.97 -15.15 16.15
N ASN A 54 -8.71 -14.06 15.97
CA ASN A 54 -9.76 -13.57 16.85
C ASN A 54 -11.18 -13.74 16.29
N LEU A 55 -11.31 -14.40 15.13
CA LEU A 55 -12.60 -14.77 14.57
C LEU A 55 -12.99 -16.18 15.03
N ASP A 56 -14.20 -16.30 15.56
CA ASP A 56 -14.88 -17.56 15.75
C ASP A 56 -16.10 -17.66 14.83
N TRP A 57 -16.54 -18.86 14.56
CA TRP A 57 -17.77 -19.11 13.80
C TRP A 57 -18.66 -20.11 14.53
N HIS A 58 -19.91 -19.80 14.53
CA HIS A 58 -20.91 -20.73 15.02
C HIS A 58 -21.92 -21.01 13.89
N ARG A 59 -21.85 -22.23 13.33
CA ARG A 59 -22.58 -22.63 12.11
C ARG A 59 -22.14 -21.76 10.90
N ASP A 60 -23.02 -20.85 10.42
CA ASP A 60 -22.77 -19.94 9.29
C ASP A 60 -22.64 -18.47 9.72
N SER A 61 -22.51 -18.23 11.02
CA SER A 61 -22.36 -16.87 11.56
C SER A 61 -20.94 -16.59 12.01
N ILE A 62 -20.40 -15.45 11.60
CA ILE A 62 -19.10 -14.95 12.03
C ILE A 62 -19.29 -14.30 13.41
N ILE A 63 -18.51 -14.76 14.39
CA ILE A 63 -18.44 -14.18 15.74
C ILE A 63 -17.08 -13.52 15.87
N ILE A 64 -17.10 -12.26 16.30
CA ILE A 64 -15.88 -11.48 16.48
C ILE A 64 -15.61 -11.40 17.97
N ASN A 65 -14.52 -12.01 18.43
CA ASN A 65 -14.05 -11.85 19.78
C ASN A 65 -13.45 -10.44 19.96
N LYS A 66 -13.51 -9.91 21.17
CA LYS A 66 -12.91 -8.61 21.44
C LYS A 66 -11.39 -8.70 21.26
N MET A 67 -10.86 -8.00 20.24
CA MET A 67 -9.43 -7.83 20.04
C MET A 67 -8.93 -6.67 20.90
N PRO A 68 -7.92 -6.86 21.74
CA PRO A 68 -7.37 -5.79 22.59
C PRO A 68 -6.92 -4.57 21.79
N GLU A 69 -6.34 -4.82 20.61
CA GLU A 69 -5.74 -3.80 19.74
C GLU A 69 -6.75 -2.94 18.98
N TRP A 70 -8.03 -3.35 18.92
CA TRP A 70 -9.06 -2.55 18.23
C TRP A 70 -9.41 -1.23 18.93
N ASP A 71 -9.03 -1.09 20.20
CA ASP A 71 -9.14 0.16 20.95
C ASP A 71 -7.90 1.07 20.74
N GLU A 72 -6.89 0.62 19.99
CA GLU A 72 -5.71 1.42 19.67
C GLU A 72 -6.02 2.59 18.72
N ALA A 73 -5.15 3.61 18.75
CA ALA A 73 -5.38 4.83 18.01
C ALA A 73 -5.46 4.62 16.50
N GLU A 74 -4.69 3.68 15.94
CA GLU A 74 -4.66 3.39 14.49
C GLU A 74 -5.99 2.83 13.95
N HIS A 75 -6.80 2.15 14.78
CA HIS A 75 -8.11 1.62 14.39
C HIS A 75 -9.27 2.54 14.77
N SER A 76 -9.04 3.51 15.64
CA SER A 76 -10.09 4.38 16.18
C SER A 76 -10.00 5.82 15.70
N GLN A 77 -8.82 6.28 15.27
CA GLN A 77 -8.56 7.65 14.86
C GLN A 77 -8.17 7.74 13.39
N VAL A 78 -8.44 8.89 12.77
CA VAL A 78 -8.02 9.20 11.39
C VAL A 78 -6.67 9.93 11.46
N GLU A 79 -5.66 9.23 11.99
CA GLU A 79 -4.31 9.77 12.16
C GLU A 79 -3.42 9.54 10.93
N VAL A 80 -2.11 9.81 11.08
CA VAL A 80 -1.16 9.85 9.96
C VAL A 80 -1.05 8.50 9.22
N ASN A 81 -1.21 7.35 9.87
CA ASN A 81 -1.17 6.02 9.25
C ASN A 81 -2.32 5.14 9.74
N PRO A 82 -3.59 5.50 9.46
CA PRO A 82 -4.71 4.70 9.92
C PRO A 82 -4.78 3.35 9.20
N THR A 83 -5.18 2.31 9.97
CA THR A 83 -5.61 1.01 9.46
C THR A 83 -7.13 0.92 9.53
N PHE A 84 -7.76 0.55 8.43
CA PHE A 84 -9.21 0.41 8.31
C PHE A 84 -9.58 -1.06 8.14
N LEU A 85 -10.59 -1.51 8.86
CA LEU A 85 -11.09 -2.87 8.83
C LEU A 85 -12.58 -2.92 8.52
N GLN A 86 -12.99 -3.85 7.66
CA GLN A 86 -14.38 -4.13 7.41
C GLN A 86 -14.60 -5.61 7.15
N ILE A 87 -15.59 -6.20 7.84
CA ILE A 87 -16.05 -7.57 7.60
C ILE A 87 -17.47 -7.50 7.04
N THR A 88 -17.67 -8.21 5.93
CA THR A 88 -18.99 -8.31 5.28
C THR A 88 -19.41 -9.78 5.15
N ASN A 89 -20.73 -10.01 5.08
CA ASN A 89 -21.26 -11.30 4.69
C ASN A 89 -21.22 -11.48 3.15
N LEU A 90 -21.65 -12.64 2.66
CA LEU A 90 -21.68 -12.95 1.22
C LEU A 90 -22.59 -12.02 0.39
N LYS A 91 -23.52 -11.31 1.04
CA LYS A 91 -24.45 -10.37 0.41
C LYS A 91 -23.98 -8.92 0.56
N ASP A 92 -22.68 -8.71 0.87
CA ASP A 92 -22.06 -7.43 1.16
C ASP A 92 -22.69 -6.64 2.33
N GLY A 93 -23.48 -7.33 3.17
CA GLY A 93 -23.97 -6.75 4.44
C GLY A 93 -22.80 -6.62 5.43
N VAL A 94 -22.60 -5.41 5.96
CA VAL A 94 -21.55 -5.12 6.93
C VAL A 94 -21.86 -5.81 8.26
N ILE A 95 -20.93 -6.68 8.72
CA ILE A 95 -20.96 -7.35 10.02
C ILE A 95 -20.18 -6.53 11.04
N PHE A 96 -19.02 -6.02 10.62
CA PHE A 96 -18.13 -5.20 11.44
C PHE A 96 -17.41 -4.16 10.58
N ARG A 97 -17.12 -3.02 11.17
CA ARG A 97 -16.21 -2.00 10.60
C ARG A 97 -15.47 -1.27 11.72
N SER A 98 -14.22 -0.89 11.47
CA SER A 98 -13.46 -0.06 12.40
C SER A 98 -14.09 1.35 12.50
N SER A 99 -13.98 1.97 13.67
CA SER A 99 -14.63 3.26 13.94
C SER A 99 -14.07 4.42 13.13
N ASN A 100 -12.81 4.34 12.72
CA ASN A 100 -12.14 5.33 11.88
C ASN A 100 -12.64 5.37 10.42
N LEU A 101 -13.40 4.36 9.97
CA LEU A 101 -14.11 4.40 8.68
C LEU A 101 -15.20 5.45 8.62
N LEU A 102 -15.71 5.88 9.79
CA LEU A 102 -16.81 6.85 9.90
C LEU A 102 -18.03 6.40 9.08
N ASP A 103 -18.47 7.25 8.12
CA ASP A 103 -19.59 6.95 7.21
C ASP A 103 -19.17 6.25 5.92
N ASP A 104 -17.85 6.11 5.65
CA ASP A 104 -17.34 5.43 4.48
C ASP A 104 -17.50 3.90 4.61
N GLN A 105 -17.57 3.23 3.46
CA GLN A 105 -17.60 1.78 3.35
C GLN A 105 -16.56 1.31 2.35
N MET A 106 -15.87 0.24 2.70
CA MET A 106 -14.97 -0.44 1.77
C MET A 106 -15.78 -1.38 0.89
N LEU A 107 -16.12 -0.92 -0.32
CA LEU A 107 -16.86 -1.74 -1.28
C LEU A 107 -16.01 -2.95 -1.70
N SER A 108 -16.61 -4.13 -1.57
CA SER A 108 -16.02 -5.36 -2.10
C SER A 108 -15.90 -5.24 -3.61
N ASN A 109 -14.70 -5.46 -4.15
CA ASN A 109 -14.51 -5.51 -5.60
C ASN A 109 -14.66 -6.97 -6.07
N PRO A 110 -15.74 -7.33 -6.77
CA PRO A 110 -15.99 -8.71 -7.21
C PRO A 110 -14.98 -9.21 -8.25
N ASN A 111 -14.27 -8.29 -8.91
CA ASN A 111 -13.30 -8.62 -9.96
C ASN A 111 -11.88 -8.85 -9.41
N ILE A 112 -11.68 -8.68 -8.09
CA ILE A 112 -10.37 -8.87 -7.47
C ILE A 112 -10.30 -10.29 -6.92
N ASN A 113 -9.30 -11.05 -7.38
CA ASN A 113 -8.99 -12.36 -6.83
C ASN A 113 -8.60 -12.22 -5.36
N GLN A 114 -8.98 -13.20 -4.56
CA GLN A 114 -8.62 -13.26 -3.15
C GLN A 114 -7.10 -13.16 -2.95
N GLY A 115 -6.67 -12.41 -1.93
CA GLY A 115 -5.27 -12.22 -1.64
C GLY A 115 -4.53 -11.29 -2.60
N THR A 116 -5.25 -10.53 -3.43
CA THR A 116 -4.64 -9.47 -4.24
C THR A 116 -4.72 -8.12 -3.55
N PHE A 117 -3.63 -7.36 -3.68
CA PHE A 117 -3.54 -6.01 -3.14
C PHE A 117 -3.81 -4.98 -4.23
N TYR A 118 -4.54 -3.92 -3.88
CA TYR A 118 -4.86 -2.85 -4.82
C TYR A 118 -4.89 -1.48 -4.13
N ASN A 119 -4.80 -0.42 -4.92
CA ASN A 119 -4.81 0.94 -4.41
C ASN A 119 -6.23 1.51 -4.47
N GLY A 120 -6.59 2.29 -3.44
CA GLY A 120 -7.88 2.96 -3.35
C GLY A 120 -7.82 4.26 -2.57
N LYS A 121 -9.01 4.74 -2.19
CA LYS A 121 -9.17 5.91 -1.33
C LYS A 121 -10.28 5.66 -0.32
N ILE A 122 -10.05 6.07 0.93
CA ILE A 122 -11.01 6.09 2.03
C ILE A 122 -10.90 7.47 2.69
N ASN A 123 -12.01 8.14 2.96
CA ASN A 123 -12.04 9.49 3.55
C ASN A 123 -11.05 10.47 2.87
N ASN A 124 -10.97 10.40 1.53
CA ASN A 124 -10.03 11.18 0.69
C ASN A 124 -8.53 10.86 0.90
N GLN A 125 -8.17 9.90 1.74
CA GLN A 125 -6.81 9.39 1.91
C GLN A 125 -6.51 8.28 0.91
N ARG A 126 -5.26 8.22 0.44
CA ARG A 126 -4.77 7.11 -0.38
C ARG A 126 -4.47 5.92 0.51
N VAL A 127 -5.01 4.76 0.15
CA VAL A 127 -4.84 3.53 0.90
C VAL A 127 -4.43 2.37 0.01
N ARG A 128 -3.71 1.42 0.59
CA ARG A 128 -3.48 0.09 0.04
C ARG A 128 -4.50 -0.85 0.64
N LEU A 129 -5.19 -1.65 -0.18
CA LEU A 129 -6.24 -2.54 0.26
C LEU A 129 -5.87 -4.00 -0.04
N GLY A 130 -6.25 -4.88 0.88
CA GLY A 130 -6.27 -6.33 0.69
C GLY A 130 -7.67 -6.87 0.98
N GLN A 131 -8.12 -7.85 0.21
CA GLN A 131 -9.42 -8.49 0.35
C GLN A 131 -9.25 -10.00 0.49
N PHE A 132 -9.85 -10.57 1.54
CA PHE A 132 -9.69 -11.96 1.93
C PHE A 132 -11.05 -12.61 2.20
N SER A 133 -11.20 -13.88 1.82
CA SER A 133 -12.40 -14.64 2.18
C SER A 133 -12.30 -15.21 3.58
N ILE A 134 -13.39 -15.15 4.30
CA ILE A 134 -13.56 -15.83 5.58
C ILE A 134 -14.31 -17.15 5.30
N GLY A 135 -13.65 -18.28 5.62
CA GLY A 135 -14.23 -19.62 5.49
C GLY A 135 -14.65 -20.18 6.84
N ASN A 136 -15.65 -21.06 6.86
CA ASN A 136 -15.98 -21.86 8.04
C ASN A 136 -15.07 -23.11 8.13
N GLU A 137 -15.25 -23.96 9.18
CA GLU A 137 -14.48 -25.20 9.37
C GLU A 137 -14.57 -26.17 8.18
N ALA A 138 -15.66 -26.11 7.42
CA ALA A 138 -15.85 -26.92 6.21
C ALA A 138 -15.18 -26.32 4.95
N GLY A 139 -14.48 -25.20 5.10
CA GLY A 139 -13.84 -24.47 3.98
C GLY A 139 -14.80 -23.71 3.08
N VAL A 140 -16.08 -23.58 3.49
CA VAL A 140 -17.07 -22.80 2.74
C VAL A 140 -16.91 -21.34 3.09
N THR A 141 -16.81 -20.47 2.08
CA THR A 141 -16.75 -19.02 2.28
C THR A 141 -18.07 -18.53 2.88
N ILE A 142 -18.00 -17.82 3.99
CA ILE A 142 -19.15 -17.27 4.72
C ILE A 142 -19.13 -15.74 4.79
N GLY A 143 -18.00 -15.12 4.47
CA GLY A 143 -17.85 -13.67 4.48
C GLY A 143 -16.56 -13.23 3.83
N LYS A 144 -16.30 -11.92 3.91
CA LYS A 144 -15.10 -11.28 3.38
C LYS A 144 -14.53 -10.31 4.41
N LEU A 145 -13.21 -10.30 4.53
CA LEU A 145 -12.45 -9.31 5.27
C LEU A 145 -11.79 -8.36 4.26
N THR A 146 -11.96 -7.08 4.44
CA THR A 146 -11.23 -6.03 3.71
C THR A 146 -10.42 -5.23 4.72
N ILE A 147 -9.13 -5.11 4.46
CA ILE A 147 -8.19 -4.32 5.24
C ILE A 147 -7.61 -3.24 4.34
N ALA A 148 -7.45 -2.04 4.88
CA ALA A 148 -6.80 -0.96 4.17
C ALA A 148 -5.83 -0.21 5.09
N VAL A 149 -4.61 0.00 4.62
CA VAL A 149 -3.57 0.76 5.32
C VAL A 149 -3.26 2.04 4.57
N SER A 150 -2.92 3.09 5.29
CA SER A 150 -2.57 4.39 4.70
C SER A 150 -1.30 4.31 3.88
N GLN A 151 -1.31 4.92 2.67
CA GLN A 151 -0.10 5.08 1.86
C GLN A 151 0.64 6.41 2.12
N GLN A 152 0.22 7.19 3.12
CA GLN A 152 0.72 8.55 3.30
C GLN A 152 2.22 8.60 3.56
N GLU A 153 2.73 7.71 4.39
CA GLU A 153 4.16 7.61 4.69
C GLU A 153 4.96 7.18 3.47
N SER A 154 4.56 6.09 2.82
CA SER A 154 5.19 5.59 1.59
C SER A 154 5.20 6.65 0.49
N TYR A 155 4.10 7.39 0.32
CA TYR A 155 4.01 8.48 -0.64
C TYR A 155 5.00 9.61 -0.29
N THR A 156 5.12 9.97 0.98
CA THR A 156 6.04 11.01 1.43
C THR A 156 7.49 10.61 1.19
N ILE A 157 7.86 9.36 1.51
CA ILE A 157 9.21 8.81 1.26
C ILE A 157 9.54 8.85 -0.23
N LEU A 158 8.64 8.36 -1.08
CA LEU A 158 8.85 8.32 -2.53
C LEU A 158 8.93 9.71 -3.14
N ASN A 159 8.10 10.64 -2.69
CA ASN A 159 8.14 12.02 -3.15
C ASN A 159 9.44 12.72 -2.75
N ASN A 160 9.88 12.55 -1.51
CA ASN A 160 11.17 13.09 -1.05
C ASN A 160 12.34 12.49 -1.84
N LEU A 161 12.32 11.19 -2.11
CA LEU A 161 13.32 10.52 -2.94
C LEU A 161 13.38 11.13 -4.35
N ILE A 162 12.24 11.35 -5.00
CA ILE A 162 12.20 11.99 -6.34
C ILE A 162 12.88 13.36 -6.29
N TRP A 163 12.59 14.19 -5.30
CA TRP A 163 13.22 15.51 -5.17
C TRP A 163 14.72 15.42 -4.96
N VAL A 164 15.19 14.51 -4.12
CA VAL A 164 16.64 14.28 -3.91
C VAL A 164 17.31 13.85 -5.21
N LEU A 165 16.73 12.91 -5.97
CA LEU A 165 17.28 12.45 -7.25
C LEU A 165 17.28 13.57 -8.30
N LEU A 166 16.21 14.37 -8.39
CA LEU A 166 16.12 15.50 -9.32
C LEU A 166 17.16 16.60 -9.05
N ILE A 167 17.41 16.91 -7.77
CA ILE A 167 18.38 17.93 -7.39
C ILE A 167 19.81 17.41 -7.58
N SER A 168 20.08 16.15 -7.26
CA SER A 168 21.42 15.57 -7.39
C SER A 168 21.83 15.29 -8.84
N PHE A 169 20.87 15.08 -9.76
CA PHE A 169 21.18 14.79 -11.16
C PHE A 169 22.04 15.88 -11.84
N PRO A 170 21.66 17.16 -11.85
CA PRO A 170 22.48 18.20 -12.43
C PRO A 170 23.81 18.41 -11.68
N LEU A 171 23.86 18.17 -10.35
CA LEU A 171 25.10 18.29 -9.58
C LEU A 171 26.14 17.26 -10.02
N VAL A 172 25.71 16.01 -10.29
CA VAL A 172 26.59 14.96 -10.81
C VAL A 172 27.14 15.32 -12.21
N LEU A 173 26.37 16.03 -13.04
CA LEU A 173 26.81 16.44 -14.37
C LEU A 173 27.77 17.64 -14.38
N LEU A 174 27.89 18.36 -13.25
CA LEU A 174 28.81 19.50 -13.09
C LEU A 174 30.23 19.07 -12.65
N ILE A 175 30.42 17.84 -12.24
CA ILE A 175 31.69 17.24 -11.83
C ILE A 175 32.41 16.67 -13.03
#